data_b60c9dc4a153477dfa8941f59075b8aa
#
_entry.id   b60c9dc4a153477dfa8941f59075b8aa
#
_cell.length_a   1.000
_cell.length_b   1.000
_cell.length_c   1.000
_cell.angle_alpha   90.00
_cell.angle_beta   90.00
_cell.angle_gamma   90.00
#
_symmetry.space_group_name_H-M   'P 1'
#
loop_
_entity.id
_entity.type
_entity.pdbx_description
1 polymer ?
#
loop_
_entity_poly.entity_id
_entity_poly.type
_entity_poly.pdbx_seq_one_letter_code
_entity_poly.pdbx_strand_id
1 'polypeptide(L)'
;MLHLLKYQFLQTIRSRSIMFWALAFPLILGTLFYVSFGNTGLAGTGETDWEPVPVAIVTVESSSANAASFLTFLNETDQDMIDIHSYKTEKAAKKALRREEISGIYYVKSVPSLTIASNGINQSILSSLLDSYEKNADMIRDIATQHPEKLSDALSSLNDYQTLVKEKSLGGHSLDPTLTYFLALIAFACLSGVYLSIHSTVQLQANLSALGERRSITPTHKLSLILGDLLVLESIHFVNILILELYLTQVLHISLGHDIPKLLLITFMGTLIGICLGILIGCAGKLSYSVKSGIGVLVTLFPSFLAGLMFGDMKNVIEQHCPVINRINPASVLSDAFYCLSVYDDAVRYRRCILILVIMCLLCISFSFLMIRRERYDSI
;
A
#
# COMPACT_ATOMS: atom_id res chain seq x y z
N MET A 1 -18.24 3.48 -38.07
CA MET A 1 -17.57 3.73 -36.78
C MET A 1 -18.43 3.29 -35.60
N LEU A 2 -19.61 3.86 -35.35
CA LEU A 2 -20.46 3.52 -34.19
C LEU A 2 -20.74 2.02 -34.03
N HIS A 3 -21.01 1.29 -35.13
CA HIS A 3 -21.23 -0.16 -35.08
C HIS A 3 -19.95 -0.92 -34.60
N LEU A 4 -18.78 -0.52 -35.06
CA LEU A 4 -17.53 -1.16 -34.63
C LEU A 4 -17.27 -0.93 -33.13
N LEU A 5 -17.48 0.31 -32.64
CA LEU A 5 -17.35 0.63 -31.22
C LEU A 5 -18.33 -0.21 -30.35
N LYS A 6 -19.60 -0.34 -30.79
CA LYS A 6 -20.60 -1.14 -30.09
C LYS A 6 -20.22 -2.63 -30.02
N TYR A 7 -19.73 -3.22 -31.11
CA TYR A 7 -19.33 -4.62 -31.12
C TYR A 7 -18.07 -4.84 -30.28
N GLN A 8 -17.09 -3.94 -30.31
CA GLN A 8 -15.91 -3.98 -29.48
C GLN A 8 -16.27 -3.91 -27.98
N PHE A 9 -17.16 -3.01 -27.62
CA PHE A 9 -17.68 -2.89 -26.25
C PHE A 9 -18.34 -4.20 -25.77
N LEU A 10 -19.26 -4.75 -26.54
CA LEU A 10 -19.97 -6.00 -26.22
C LEU A 10 -18.98 -7.19 -26.12
N GLN A 11 -18.00 -7.25 -27.01
CA GLN A 11 -17.00 -8.30 -27.03
C GLN A 11 -16.11 -8.26 -25.79
N THR A 12 -15.64 -7.08 -25.40
CA THR A 12 -14.79 -6.90 -24.22
C THR A 12 -15.54 -7.28 -22.95
N ILE A 13 -16.77 -6.81 -22.76
CA ILE A 13 -17.57 -7.12 -21.56
C ILE A 13 -17.92 -8.61 -21.48
N ARG A 14 -18.17 -9.26 -22.61
CA ARG A 14 -18.48 -10.71 -22.65
C ARG A 14 -17.28 -11.60 -22.38
N SER A 15 -16.05 -11.08 -22.45
CA SER A 15 -14.85 -11.83 -22.16
C SER A 15 -14.64 -11.97 -20.64
N ARG A 16 -15.22 -13.04 -20.06
CA ARG A 16 -15.21 -13.30 -18.61
C ARG A 16 -13.81 -13.32 -18.00
N SER A 17 -12.85 -13.93 -18.70
CA SER A 17 -11.47 -14.03 -18.19
C SER A 17 -10.81 -12.66 -18.07
N ILE A 18 -11.01 -11.77 -19.03
CA ILE A 18 -10.39 -10.45 -19.05
C ILE A 18 -11.05 -9.55 -18.00
N MET A 19 -12.37 -9.59 -17.91
CA MET A 19 -13.11 -8.84 -16.90
C MET A 19 -12.79 -9.30 -15.49
N PHE A 20 -12.50 -10.59 -15.29
CA PHE A 20 -12.03 -11.10 -14.01
C PHE A 20 -10.71 -10.43 -13.60
N TRP A 21 -9.71 -10.41 -14.47
CA TRP A 21 -8.40 -9.83 -14.16
C TRP A 21 -8.43 -8.29 -14.05
N ALA A 22 -9.34 -7.62 -14.79
CA ALA A 22 -9.42 -6.17 -14.80
C ALA A 22 -10.30 -5.58 -13.68
N LEU A 23 -11.26 -6.35 -13.14
CA LEU A 23 -12.21 -5.87 -12.13
C LEU A 23 -12.23 -6.77 -10.89
N ALA A 24 -12.55 -8.08 -11.07
CA ALA A 24 -12.79 -8.96 -9.93
C ALA A 24 -11.51 -9.20 -9.11
N PHE A 25 -10.38 -9.41 -9.77
CA PHE A 25 -9.10 -9.67 -9.08
C PHE A 25 -8.64 -8.50 -8.20
N PRO A 26 -8.63 -7.22 -8.66
CA PRO A 26 -8.32 -6.08 -7.79
C PRO A 26 -9.29 -5.92 -6.61
N LEU A 27 -10.59 -6.20 -6.78
CA LEU A 27 -11.57 -6.18 -5.69
C LEU A 27 -11.27 -7.26 -4.63
N ILE A 28 -10.99 -8.49 -5.08
CA ILE A 28 -10.61 -9.59 -4.18
C ILE A 28 -9.32 -9.24 -3.44
N LEU A 29 -8.31 -8.72 -4.14
CA LEU A 29 -7.04 -8.35 -3.53
C LEU A 29 -7.19 -7.21 -2.51
N GLY A 30 -8.04 -6.21 -2.81
CA GLY A 30 -8.36 -5.14 -1.87
C GLY A 30 -9.05 -5.64 -0.61
N THR A 31 -9.99 -6.57 -0.76
CA THR A 31 -10.66 -7.22 0.38
C THR A 31 -9.67 -8.05 1.21
N LEU A 32 -8.77 -8.76 0.55
CA LEU A 32 -7.74 -9.57 1.22
C LEU A 32 -6.76 -8.70 2.00
N PHE A 33 -6.34 -7.56 1.44
CA PHE A 33 -5.53 -6.59 2.15
C PHE A 33 -6.26 -6.05 3.38
N TYR A 34 -7.52 -5.67 3.23
CA TYR A 34 -8.33 -5.15 4.33
C TYR A 34 -8.44 -6.16 5.48
N VAL A 35 -8.77 -7.41 5.17
CA VAL A 35 -8.85 -8.48 6.19
C VAL A 35 -7.48 -8.78 6.82
N SER A 36 -6.41 -8.77 6.02
CA SER A 36 -5.06 -9.04 6.51
C SER A 36 -4.55 -7.94 7.44
N PHE A 37 -4.79 -6.67 7.10
CA PHE A 37 -4.35 -5.54 7.91
C PHE A 37 -5.30 -5.26 9.09
N GLY A 38 -6.61 -5.52 8.94
CA GLY A 38 -7.59 -5.35 10.01
C GLY A 38 -7.32 -6.21 11.23
N ASN A 39 -6.82 -7.44 11.03
CA ASN A 39 -6.42 -8.32 12.14
C ASN A 39 -5.08 -7.91 12.80
N THR A 40 -4.33 -6.99 12.21
CA THR A 40 -3.04 -6.52 12.77
C THR A 40 -3.16 -5.19 13.50
N GLY A 41 -4.38 -4.63 13.64
CA GLY A 41 -4.57 -3.29 14.22
C GLY A 41 -4.00 -2.14 13.37
N LEU A 42 -3.50 -2.44 12.17
CA LEU A 42 -2.88 -1.47 11.25
C LEU A 42 -3.89 -0.82 10.30
N ALA A 43 -5.12 -1.34 10.19
CA ALA A 43 -6.19 -0.71 9.42
C ALA A 43 -6.84 0.37 10.31
N GLY A 44 -6.33 1.58 10.20
CA GLY A 44 -6.77 2.73 10.99
C GLY A 44 -8.22 3.12 10.72
N THR A 45 -9.13 2.55 11.46
CA THR A 45 -10.25 3.28 11.98
C THR A 45 -9.71 4.02 13.20
N GLY A 46 -9.65 5.34 13.23
CA GLY A 46 -8.98 6.20 14.20
C GLY A 46 -9.20 5.96 15.71
N GLU A 47 -9.79 4.87 16.08
CA GLU A 47 -9.80 4.20 17.37
C GLU A 47 -9.15 2.82 17.12
N THR A 48 -7.85 2.72 17.32
CA THR A 48 -7.22 1.43 17.52
C THR A 48 -7.89 0.83 18.74
N ASP A 49 -8.69 -0.23 18.57
CA ASP A 49 -8.93 -1.19 19.63
C ASP A 49 -7.56 -1.85 19.91
N TRP A 50 -6.75 -1.13 20.65
CA TRP A 50 -5.45 -1.60 21.11
C TRP A 50 -5.72 -2.67 22.16
N GLU A 51 -5.51 -3.93 21.82
CA GLU A 51 -5.52 -4.97 22.84
C GLU A 51 -4.30 -4.77 23.76
N PRO A 52 -4.52 -4.63 25.08
CA PRO A 52 -3.42 -4.48 26.03
C PRO A 52 -2.43 -5.63 25.90
N VAL A 53 -1.14 -5.32 25.92
CA VAL A 53 -0.09 -6.32 25.76
C VAL A 53 -0.05 -7.22 26.99
N PRO A 54 -0.36 -8.53 26.89
CA PRO A 54 -0.35 -9.42 28.04
C PRO A 54 1.08 -9.67 28.52
N VAL A 55 1.36 -9.35 29.80
CA VAL A 55 2.68 -9.46 30.40
C VAL A 55 2.62 -10.11 31.78
N ALA A 56 3.57 -11.00 32.06
CA ALA A 56 3.72 -11.56 33.40
C ALA A 56 4.64 -10.72 34.28
N ILE A 57 4.30 -10.62 35.57
CA ILE A 57 5.18 -10.11 36.62
C ILE A 57 5.59 -11.25 37.53
N VAL A 58 6.91 -11.40 37.74
CA VAL A 58 7.50 -12.33 38.69
C VAL A 58 8.36 -11.54 39.68
N THR A 59 7.93 -11.50 40.93
CA THR A 59 8.68 -10.82 42.00
C THR A 59 9.74 -11.78 42.54
N VAL A 60 11.00 -11.45 42.35
CA VAL A 60 12.15 -12.22 42.83
C VAL A 60 12.68 -11.66 44.16
N GLU A 61 12.69 -10.35 44.32
CA GLU A 61 13.14 -9.61 45.52
C GLU A 61 12.11 -8.53 45.84
N SER A 62 11.35 -8.73 46.95
CA SER A 62 10.33 -7.75 47.37
C SER A 62 10.83 -6.64 48.28
N SER A 63 12.06 -6.71 48.75
CA SER A 63 12.60 -5.81 49.78
C SER A 63 13.45 -4.64 49.30
N SER A 64 13.69 -4.51 47.97
CA SER A 64 14.46 -3.35 47.45
C SER A 64 13.53 -2.19 47.08
N ALA A 65 13.95 -0.94 47.40
CA ALA A 65 13.18 0.26 47.02
C ALA A 65 12.93 0.36 45.52
N ASN A 66 13.90 -0.04 44.68
CA ASN A 66 13.78 -0.04 43.23
C ASN A 66 12.75 -1.04 42.75
N ALA A 67 12.61 -2.22 43.39
CA ALA A 67 11.59 -3.21 43.06
C ALA A 67 10.18 -2.65 43.32
N ALA A 68 9.99 -1.97 44.45
CA ALA A 68 8.73 -1.33 44.80
C ALA A 68 8.37 -0.21 43.81
N SER A 69 9.34 0.65 43.46
CA SER A 69 9.15 1.73 42.47
C SER A 69 8.79 1.18 41.10
N PHE A 70 9.42 0.08 40.65
CA PHE A 70 9.11 -0.52 39.36
C PHE A 70 7.69 -1.14 39.33
N LEU A 71 7.27 -1.76 40.43
CA LEU A 71 5.89 -2.26 40.56
C LEU A 71 4.87 -1.11 40.52
N THR A 72 5.16 0.00 41.19
CA THR A 72 4.30 1.20 41.16
C THR A 72 4.21 1.75 39.74
N PHE A 73 5.35 1.89 39.05
CA PHE A 73 5.38 2.33 37.67
C PHE A 73 4.55 1.43 36.74
N LEU A 74 4.66 0.10 36.84
CA LEU A 74 3.86 -0.82 36.02
C LEU A 74 2.37 -0.74 36.32
N ASN A 75 1.99 -0.55 37.60
CA ASN A 75 0.58 -0.41 37.99
C ASN A 75 -0.02 0.96 37.64
N GLU A 76 0.80 1.99 37.53
CA GLU A 76 0.38 3.33 37.07
C GLU A 76 0.40 3.47 35.54
N THR A 77 1.07 2.55 34.84
CA THR A 77 1.02 2.50 33.36
C THR A 77 -0.40 2.17 32.94
N ASP A 78 -0.84 2.85 31.91
CA ASP A 78 -2.21 2.78 31.35
C ASP A 78 -2.63 1.33 31.13
N GLN A 79 -3.74 0.92 31.75
CA GLN A 79 -4.29 -0.44 31.64
C GLN A 79 -4.74 -0.77 30.22
N ASP A 80 -4.95 0.25 29.37
CA ASP A 80 -5.21 0.07 27.95
C ASP A 80 -3.92 -0.29 27.16
N MET A 81 -2.73 -0.11 27.77
CA MET A 81 -1.46 -0.42 27.13
C MET A 81 -0.93 -1.81 27.47
N ILE A 82 -1.04 -2.24 28.74
CA ILE A 82 -0.53 -3.53 29.22
C ILE A 82 -1.56 -4.26 30.10
N ASP A 83 -1.70 -5.58 29.87
CA ASP A 83 -2.50 -6.47 30.72
C ASP A 83 -1.58 -7.29 31.62
N ILE A 84 -1.64 -7.03 32.94
CA ILE A 84 -0.69 -7.55 33.91
C ILE A 84 -1.21 -8.86 34.52
N HIS A 85 -0.50 -9.96 34.25
CA HIS A 85 -0.75 -11.26 34.85
C HIS A 85 0.27 -11.61 35.95
N SER A 86 -0.17 -11.77 37.19
CA SER A 86 0.72 -12.13 38.31
C SER A 86 0.91 -13.64 38.38
N TYR A 87 2.14 -14.10 38.31
CA TYR A 87 2.50 -15.51 38.49
C TYR A 87 3.32 -15.74 39.76
N LYS A 88 2.90 -16.73 40.55
CA LYS A 88 3.61 -17.07 41.81
C LYS A 88 4.96 -17.74 41.60
N THR A 89 5.21 -18.33 40.44
CA THR A 89 6.45 -19.04 40.15
C THR A 89 6.96 -18.71 38.74
N GLU A 90 8.27 -18.55 38.64
CA GLU A 90 8.95 -18.30 37.35
C GLU A 90 8.68 -19.43 36.33
N LYS A 91 8.58 -20.69 36.79
CA LYS A 91 8.27 -21.83 35.92
C LYS A 91 6.90 -21.72 35.27
N ALA A 92 5.90 -21.20 36.00
CA ALA A 92 4.56 -20.99 35.46
C ALA A 92 4.55 -19.87 34.39
N ALA A 93 5.21 -18.74 34.67
CA ALA A 93 5.34 -17.64 33.71
C ALA A 93 6.08 -18.06 32.44
N LYS A 94 7.20 -18.80 32.56
CA LYS A 94 7.92 -19.34 31.39
C LYS A 94 7.09 -20.33 30.57
N LYS A 95 6.20 -21.08 31.20
CA LYS A 95 5.28 -22.00 30.52
C LYS A 95 4.23 -21.20 29.72
N ALA A 96 3.66 -20.16 30.33
CA ALA A 96 2.72 -19.26 29.66
C ALA A 96 3.37 -18.53 28.45
N LEU A 97 4.61 -18.06 28.64
CA LEU A 97 5.39 -17.41 27.56
C LEU A 97 5.64 -18.35 26.36
N ARG A 98 5.95 -19.65 26.65
CA ARG A 98 6.13 -20.65 25.57
C ARG A 98 4.84 -21.03 24.86
N ARG A 99 3.69 -20.79 25.49
CA ARG A 99 2.36 -21.03 24.90
C ARG A 99 1.80 -19.80 24.21
N GLU A 100 2.58 -18.71 24.17
CA GLU A 100 2.16 -17.43 23.60
C GLU A 100 0.93 -16.82 24.31
N GLU A 101 0.65 -17.26 25.55
CA GLU A 101 -0.41 -16.69 26.41
C GLU A 101 -0.03 -15.29 26.92
N ILE A 102 1.28 -14.98 26.95
CA ILE A 102 1.86 -13.69 27.35
C ILE A 102 3.00 -13.30 26.41
N SER A 103 3.22 -11.99 26.21
CA SER A 103 4.25 -11.46 25.31
C SER A 103 5.62 -11.31 25.96
N GLY A 104 5.69 -11.24 27.29
CA GLY A 104 6.93 -11.09 28.03
C GLY A 104 6.79 -11.36 29.51
N ILE A 105 7.92 -11.43 30.23
CA ILE A 105 7.99 -11.60 31.68
C ILE A 105 8.89 -10.52 32.26
N TYR A 106 8.35 -9.65 33.10
CA TYR A 106 9.12 -8.71 33.93
C TYR A 106 9.55 -9.39 35.23
N TYR A 107 10.84 -9.34 35.51
CA TYR A 107 11.39 -9.73 36.78
C TYR A 107 11.59 -8.51 37.66
N VAL A 108 10.84 -8.48 38.75
CA VAL A 108 10.93 -7.41 39.75
C VAL A 108 12.03 -7.75 40.74
N LYS A 109 13.15 -7.06 40.60
CA LYS A 109 14.35 -7.17 41.45
C LYS A 109 15.05 -5.83 41.55
N SER A 110 16.18 -5.73 42.22
CA SER A 110 16.94 -4.49 42.35
C SER A 110 17.31 -3.85 41.02
N VAL A 111 17.57 -4.62 39.98
CA VAL A 111 17.67 -4.20 38.57
C VAL A 111 16.61 -4.95 37.79
N PRO A 112 15.53 -4.30 37.38
CA PRO A 112 14.46 -4.95 36.63
C PRO A 112 15.01 -5.60 35.34
N SER A 113 14.36 -6.64 34.87
CA SER A 113 14.73 -7.28 33.59
C SER A 113 13.52 -7.88 32.90
N LEU A 114 13.59 -7.94 31.58
CA LEU A 114 12.56 -8.46 30.70
C LEU A 114 13.05 -9.74 30.02
N THR A 115 12.20 -10.76 29.96
CA THR A 115 12.40 -11.95 29.10
C THR A 115 11.28 -12.04 28.10
N ILE A 116 11.64 -12.13 26.83
CA ILE A 116 10.74 -12.28 25.67
C ILE A 116 11.03 -13.59 24.96
N ALA A 117 10.03 -14.15 24.25
CA ALA A 117 10.20 -15.40 23.50
C ALA A 117 10.57 -15.18 22.04
N SER A 118 10.15 -14.06 21.43
CA SER A 118 10.35 -13.73 20.02
C SER A 118 10.50 -12.22 19.87
N ASN A 119 10.85 -11.75 18.66
CA ASN A 119 10.82 -10.32 18.34
C ASN A 119 9.50 -9.98 17.65
N GLY A 120 8.82 -8.94 18.14
CA GLY A 120 7.56 -8.45 17.60
C GLY A 120 7.22 -7.07 18.15
N ILE A 121 6.08 -6.52 17.74
CA ILE A 121 5.63 -5.19 18.18
C ILE A 121 5.38 -5.19 19.69
N ASN A 122 4.65 -6.16 20.20
CA ASN A 122 4.34 -6.28 21.62
C ASN A 122 5.61 -6.35 22.48
N GLN A 123 6.60 -7.14 22.05
CA GLN A 123 7.87 -7.27 22.73
C GLN A 123 8.70 -5.98 22.70
N SER A 124 8.63 -5.24 21.58
CA SER A 124 9.28 -3.94 21.45
C SER A 124 8.67 -2.90 22.39
N ILE A 125 7.36 -2.93 22.58
CA ILE A 125 6.66 -2.06 23.54
C ILE A 125 7.11 -2.35 24.95
N LEU A 126 7.12 -3.64 25.35
CA LEU A 126 7.60 -4.04 26.67
C LEU A 126 9.06 -3.65 26.91
N SER A 127 9.93 -3.80 25.90
CA SER A 127 11.32 -3.36 25.99
C SER A 127 11.43 -1.85 26.17
N SER A 128 10.67 -1.07 25.40
CA SER A 128 10.67 0.39 25.48
C SER A 128 10.16 0.91 26.82
N LEU A 129 9.17 0.22 27.42
CA LEU A 129 8.69 0.55 28.77
C LEU A 129 9.78 0.35 29.82
N LEU A 130 10.52 -0.76 29.75
CA LEU A 130 11.62 -1.04 30.66
C LEU A 130 12.74 -0.01 30.50
N ASP A 131 13.16 0.28 29.27
CA ASP A 131 14.18 1.29 28.95
C ASP A 131 13.78 2.68 29.46
N SER A 132 12.49 3.03 29.32
CA SER A 132 11.95 4.29 29.81
C SER A 132 12.03 4.40 31.33
N TYR A 133 11.64 3.32 32.03
CA TYR A 133 11.77 3.25 33.49
C TYR A 133 13.22 3.38 33.96
N GLU A 134 14.15 2.62 33.35
CA GLU A 134 15.57 2.67 33.71
C GLU A 134 16.16 4.06 33.54
N LYS A 135 15.90 4.73 32.41
CA LYS A 135 16.35 6.11 32.15
C LYS A 135 15.78 7.10 33.15
N ASN A 136 14.48 6.99 33.46
CA ASN A 136 13.85 7.86 34.45
C ASN A 136 14.41 7.61 35.87
N ALA A 137 14.60 6.36 36.25
CA ALA A 137 15.17 6.00 37.55
C ALA A 137 16.61 6.47 37.70
N ASP A 138 17.45 6.37 36.67
CA ASP A 138 18.83 6.88 36.68
C ASP A 138 18.84 8.41 36.74
N MET A 139 17.97 9.09 35.96
CA MET A 139 17.83 10.55 36.02
C MET A 139 17.44 11.05 37.43
N ILE A 140 16.44 10.38 38.05
CA ILE A 140 16.02 10.73 39.43
C ILE A 140 17.18 10.52 40.41
N ARG A 141 17.94 9.44 40.28
CA ARG A 141 19.09 9.13 41.14
C ARG A 141 20.17 10.18 40.98
N ASP A 142 20.48 10.61 39.76
CA ASP A 142 21.48 11.65 39.50
C ASP A 142 21.02 12.99 40.07
N ILE A 143 19.76 13.38 39.91
CA ILE A 143 19.22 14.62 40.49
C ILE A 143 19.25 14.54 42.03
N ALA A 144 18.85 13.42 42.61
CA ALA A 144 18.89 13.24 44.06
C ALA A 144 20.29 13.32 44.65
N THR A 145 21.33 12.92 43.89
CA THR A 145 22.72 12.98 44.35
C THR A 145 23.41 14.32 44.08
N GLN A 146 23.12 14.95 42.94
CA GLN A 146 23.82 16.18 42.52
C GLN A 146 23.05 17.46 42.86
N HIS A 147 21.71 17.41 42.82
CA HIS A 147 20.81 18.56 43.00
C HIS A 147 19.58 18.20 43.82
N PRO A 148 19.70 17.81 45.08
CA PRO A 148 18.60 17.35 45.93
C PRO A 148 17.47 18.39 46.06
N GLU A 149 17.79 19.69 45.93
CA GLU A 149 16.82 20.80 45.97
C GLU A 149 15.82 20.80 44.79
N LYS A 150 16.19 20.17 43.68
CA LYS A 150 15.35 20.08 42.46
C LYS A 150 14.57 18.78 42.33
N LEU A 151 14.71 17.88 43.32
CA LEU A 151 14.10 16.56 43.27
C LEU A 151 12.57 16.64 43.22
N SER A 152 11.95 17.55 43.99
CA SER A 152 10.50 17.74 43.99
C SER A 152 9.95 18.21 42.65
N ASP A 153 10.68 19.13 41.99
CA ASP A 153 10.32 19.67 40.68
C ASP A 153 10.48 18.62 39.61
N ALA A 154 11.53 17.78 39.67
CA ALA A 154 11.74 16.67 38.76
C ALA A 154 10.65 15.61 38.88
N LEU A 155 10.24 15.23 40.10
CA LEU A 155 9.14 14.29 40.33
C LEU A 155 7.80 14.83 39.85
N SER A 156 7.51 16.11 40.06
CA SER A 156 6.28 16.74 39.56
C SER A 156 6.24 16.81 38.03
N SER A 157 7.38 17.05 37.37
CA SER A 157 7.48 17.08 35.91
C SER A 157 7.33 15.68 35.27
N LEU A 158 7.68 14.62 35.99
CA LEU A 158 7.42 13.25 35.54
C LEU A 158 5.94 12.86 35.65
N ASN A 159 5.23 13.37 36.66
CA ASN A 159 3.80 13.17 36.79
C ASN A 159 2.95 14.02 35.83
N ASP A 160 3.50 15.14 35.37
CA ASP A 160 2.88 16.01 34.36
C ASP A 160 3.31 15.56 32.95
N TYR A 161 2.98 14.31 32.61
CA TYR A 161 3.24 13.73 31.28
C TYR A 161 2.35 14.41 30.25
N GLN A 162 2.64 15.67 29.98
CA GLN A 162 2.05 16.33 28.83
C GLN A 162 2.68 15.70 27.58
N THR A 163 1.87 15.33 26.62
CA THR A 163 2.27 14.91 25.28
C THR A 163 3.18 15.99 24.67
N LEU A 164 4.48 15.93 24.98
CA LEU A 164 5.51 16.84 24.47
C LEU A 164 5.69 16.68 22.96
N VAL A 165 5.28 15.55 22.41
CA VAL A 165 5.28 15.26 20.98
C VAL A 165 3.84 15.28 20.48
N LYS A 166 3.43 16.40 19.91
CA LYS A 166 2.19 16.47 19.15
C LYS A 166 2.49 15.96 17.75
N GLU A 167 1.98 14.80 17.41
CA GLU A 167 2.03 14.30 16.04
C GLU A 167 1.32 15.31 15.12
N LYS A 168 2.09 16.07 14.37
CA LYS A 168 1.57 17.03 13.42
C LYS A 168 1.82 16.48 12.03
N SER A 169 0.82 15.87 11.45
CA SER A 169 0.86 15.51 10.03
C SER A 169 1.16 16.78 9.22
N LEU A 170 2.18 16.73 8.36
CA LEU A 170 2.53 17.82 7.44
C LEU A 170 1.40 18.13 6.43
N GLY A 171 0.47 17.19 6.22
CA GLY A 171 -0.67 17.32 5.31
C GLY A 171 -2.04 17.39 6.02
N GLY A 172 -2.07 17.41 7.36
CA GLY A 172 -3.33 17.49 8.13
C GLY A 172 -4.09 16.17 8.29
N HIS A 173 -3.59 15.07 7.73
CA HIS A 173 -4.17 13.72 7.84
C HIS A 173 -3.19 12.77 8.53
N SER A 174 -3.70 11.85 9.35
CA SER A 174 -2.88 10.81 9.98
C SER A 174 -2.28 9.88 8.91
N LEU A 175 -0.99 9.56 9.05
CA LEU A 175 -0.30 8.61 8.19
C LEU A 175 -0.70 7.19 8.58
N ASP A 176 -1.63 6.61 7.83
CA ASP A 176 -1.91 5.18 7.91
C ASP A 176 -0.88 4.43 7.05
N PRO A 177 0.00 3.60 7.65
CA PRO A 177 0.99 2.82 6.90
C PRO A 177 0.34 1.88 5.88
N THR A 178 -0.89 1.45 6.13
CA THR A 178 -1.64 0.53 5.25
C THR A 178 -2.13 1.22 3.99
N LEU A 179 -2.35 2.53 4.03
CA LEU A 179 -2.81 3.33 2.89
C LEU A 179 -1.89 3.14 1.67
N THR A 180 -0.56 3.03 1.88
CA THR A 180 0.41 2.81 0.81
C THR A 180 0.09 1.57 -0.03
N TYR A 181 -0.34 0.48 0.61
CA TYR A 181 -0.72 -0.77 -0.08
C TYR A 181 -1.96 -0.56 -0.94
N PHE A 182 -2.97 0.17 -0.43
CA PHE A 182 -4.19 0.44 -1.19
C PHE A 182 -3.94 1.39 -2.37
N LEU A 183 -3.09 2.40 -2.22
CA LEU A 183 -2.72 3.28 -3.31
C LEU A 183 -1.91 2.54 -4.39
N ALA A 184 -1.02 1.63 -3.98
CA ALA A 184 -0.31 0.76 -4.91
C ALA A 184 -1.25 -0.26 -5.59
N LEU A 185 -2.27 -0.73 -4.89
CA LEU A 185 -3.33 -1.59 -5.45
C LEU A 185 -4.14 -0.86 -6.52
N ILE A 186 -4.53 0.40 -6.30
CA ILE A 186 -5.24 1.20 -7.31
C ILE A 186 -4.33 1.42 -8.53
N ALA A 187 -3.04 1.73 -8.31
CA ALA A 187 -2.08 1.87 -9.39
C ALA A 187 -1.91 0.56 -10.20
N PHE A 188 -1.82 -0.60 -9.53
CA PHE A 188 -1.85 -1.92 -10.16
C PHE A 188 -3.13 -2.15 -10.96
N ALA A 189 -4.28 -1.85 -10.36
CA ALA A 189 -5.58 -2.01 -11.01
C ALA A 189 -5.67 -1.13 -12.26
N CYS A 190 -5.23 0.11 -12.24
CA CYS A 190 -5.13 0.98 -13.42
C CYS A 190 -4.26 0.35 -14.51
N LEU A 191 -3.10 -0.19 -14.15
CA LEU A 191 -2.21 -0.86 -15.12
C LEU A 191 -2.80 -2.17 -15.65
N SER A 192 -3.75 -2.81 -14.97
CA SER A 192 -4.40 -4.04 -15.46
C SER A 192 -5.17 -3.85 -16.78
N GLY A 193 -5.43 -2.61 -17.20
CA GLY A 193 -5.90 -2.25 -18.54
C GLY A 193 -5.02 -2.81 -19.67
N VAL A 194 -3.76 -3.15 -19.37
CA VAL A 194 -2.85 -3.87 -20.27
C VAL A 194 -3.49 -5.17 -20.80
N TYR A 195 -4.21 -5.92 -19.97
CA TYR A 195 -4.82 -7.19 -20.39
C TYR A 195 -5.97 -6.99 -21.39
N LEU A 196 -6.80 -5.96 -21.16
CA LEU A 196 -7.88 -5.59 -22.08
C LEU A 196 -7.32 -5.23 -23.46
N SER A 197 -6.30 -4.38 -23.46
CA SER A 197 -5.74 -3.80 -24.69
C SER A 197 -4.87 -4.79 -25.47
N ILE A 198 -4.10 -5.66 -24.83
CA ILE A 198 -3.38 -6.75 -25.52
C ILE A 198 -4.37 -7.64 -26.25
N HIS A 199 -5.44 -8.07 -25.57
CA HIS A 199 -6.47 -8.93 -26.17
C HIS A 199 -7.12 -8.28 -27.39
N SER A 200 -7.55 -7.02 -27.25
CA SER A 200 -8.15 -6.27 -28.34
C SER A 200 -7.19 -6.10 -29.53
N THR A 201 -5.94 -5.67 -29.25
CA THR A 201 -4.94 -5.38 -30.28
C THR A 201 -4.53 -6.64 -31.06
N VAL A 202 -4.42 -7.79 -30.39
CA VAL A 202 -4.14 -9.09 -31.07
C VAL A 202 -5.31 -9.47 -31.99
N GLN A 203 -6.53 -9.17 -31.63
CA GLN A 203 -7.69 -9.42 -32.49
C GLN A 203 -7.76 -8.50 -33.73
N LEU A 204 -7.00 -7.41 -33.74
CA LEU A 204 -6.85 -6.53 -34.91
C LEU A 204 -5.77 -7.01 -35.88
N GLN A 205 -4.89 -7.94 -35.46
CA GLN A 205 -3.77 -8.42 -36.28
C GLN A 205 -4.21 -9.62 -37.15
N ALA A 206 -4.07 -9.48 -38.48
CA ALA A 206 -4.46 -10.50 -39.43
C ALA A 206 -3.71 -11.83 -39.22
N ASN A 207 -2.45 -11.78 -38.80
CA ASN A 207 -1.62 -12.97 -38.57
C ASN A 207 -1.97 -13.74 -37.29
N LEU A 208 -2.78 -13.17 -36.38
CA LEU A 208 -3.06 -13.72 -35.08
C LEU A 208 -4.55 -14.04 -34.84
N SER A 209 -5.45 -13.51 -35.68
CA SER A 209 -6.88 -13.76 -35.53
C SER A 209 -7.63 -13.70 -36.88
N ALA A 210 -8.61 -14.59 -37.04
CA ALA A 210 -9.52 -14.56 -38.18
C ALA A 210 -10.37 -13.28 -38.29
N LEU A 211 -10.58 -12.61 -37.17
CA LEU A 211 -11.22 -11.30 -37.12
C LEU A 211 -10.30 -10.21 -37.70
N GLY A 212 -9.03 -10.29 -37.38
CA GLY A 212 -8.01 -9.38 -37.92
C GLY A 212 -7.85 -9.52 -39.43
N GLU A 213 -7.91 -10.74 -39.98
CA GLU A 213 -7.90 -10.99 -41.44
C GLU A 213 -9.08 -10.27 -42.12
N ARG A 214 -10.28 -10.43 -41.61
CA ARG A 214 -11.47 -9.76 -42.14
C ARG A 214 -11.41 -8.23 -42.05
N ARG A 215 -10.84 -7.71 -40.97
CA ARG A 215 -10.69 -6.26 -40.78
C ARG A 215 -9.57 -5.63 -41.64
N SER A 216 -8.57 -6.42 -42.00
CA SER A 216 -7.47 -5.92 -42.87
C SER A 216 -7.94 -5.65 -44.32
N ILE A 217 -9.01 -6.29 -44.77
CA ILE A 217 -9.59 -6.12 -46.10
C ILE A 217 -10.50 -4.87 -46.16
N THR A 218 -10.95 -4.34 -45.02
CA THR A 218 -11.82 -3.16 -44.98
C THR A 218 -11.03 -1.86 -45.24
N PRO A 219 -11.55 -0.91 -46.04
CA PRO A 219 -10.88 0.33 -46.39
C PRO A 219 -10.91 1.35 -45.25
N THR A 220 -10.63 0.92 -44.01
CA THR A 220 -10.60 1.79 -42.82
C THR A 220 -9.18 2.12 -42.45
N HIS A 221 -8.92 3.39 -42.09
CA HIS A 221 -7.59 3.81 -41.68
C HIS A 221 -7.19 3.16 -40.36
N LYS A 222 -6.03 2.47 -40.32
CA LYS A 222 -5.55 1.72 -39.14
C LYS A 222 -5.53 2.57 -37.86
N LEU A 223 -5.16 3.85 -37.96
CA LEU A 223 -5.17 4.77 -36.82
C LEU A 223 -6.58 4.97 -36.24
N SER A 224 -7.60 5.10 -37.10
CA SER A 224 -8.99 5.25 -36.64
C SER A 224 -9.52 4.02 -35.92
N LEU A 225 -9.06 2.83 -36.30
CA LEU A 225 -9.41 1.58 -35.59
C LEU A 225 -8.78 1.55 -34.19
N ILE A 226 -7.47 1.91 -34.09
CA ILE A 226 -6.75 1.93 -32.81
C ILE A 226 -7.35 2.97 -31.86
N LEU A 227 -7.60 4.18 -32.36
CA LEU A 227 -8.21 5.23 -31.54
C LEU A 227 -9.64 4.89 -31.10
N GLY A 228 -10.41 4.22 -31.99
CA GLY A 228 -11.72 3.70 -31.62
C GLY A 228 -11.66 2.65 -30.54
N ASP A 229 -10.76 1.68 -30.65
CA ASP A 229 -10.54 0.66 -29.65
C ASP A 229 -10.06 1.28 -28.32
N LEU A 230 -9.12 2.23 -28.37
CA LEU A 230 -8.64 2.94 -27.19
C LEU A 230 -9.79 3.60 -26.43
N LEU A 231 -10.68 4.32 -27.13
CA LEU A 231 -11.82 4.99 -26.49
C LEU A 231 -12.77 4.02 -25.82
N VAL A 232 -13.06 2.87 -26.46
CA VAL A 232 -13.95 1.84 -25.88
C VAL A 232 -13.32 1.18 -24.68
N LEU A 233 -12.06 0.77 -24.80
CA LEU A 233 -11.33 0.11 -23.71
C LEU A 233 -11.14 1.04 -22.52
N GLU A 234 -10.81 2.32 -22.78
CA GLU A 234 -10.70 3.35 -21.77
C GLU A 234 -12.01 3.54 -21.01
N SER A 235 -13.13 3.65 -21.74
CA SER A 235 -14.44 3.81 -21.10
C SER A 235 -14.79 2.63 -20.19
N ILE A 236 -14.53 1.39 -20.62
CA ILE A 236 -14.80 0.19 -19.84
C ILE A 236 -13.87 0.14 -18.62
N HIS A 237 -12.58 0.36 -18.83
CA HIS A 237 -11.59 0.21 -17.76
C HIS A 237 -11.70 1.34 -16.73
N PHE A 238 -11.97 2.56 -17.16
CA PHE A 238 -12.25 3.67 -16.27
C PHE A 238 -13.43 3.38 -15.34
N VAL A 239 -14.52 2.84 -15.87
CA VAL A 239 -15.67 2.41 -15.04
C VAL A 239 -15.29 1.30 -14.07
N ASN A 240 -14.48 0.33 -14.50
CA ASN A 240 -13.98 -0.73 -13.61
C ASN A 240 -13.20 -0.18 -12.43
N ILE A 241 -12.32 0.80 -12.65
CA ILE A 241 -11.54 1.41 -11.57
C ILE A 241 -12.39 2.31 -10.68
N LEU A 242 -13.37 3.03 -11.23
CA LEU A 242 -14.33 3.78 -10.42
C LEU A 242 -15.12 2.84 -9.48
N ILE A 243 -15.51 1.65 -9.96
CA ILE A 243 -16.15 0.64 -9.10
C ILE A 243 -15.22 0.19 -7.98
N LEU A 244 -13.94 -0.03 -8.28
CA LEU A 244 -12.93 -0.37 -7.26
C LEU A 244 -12.77 0.76 -6.24
N GLU A 245 -12.58 2.01 -6.69
CA GLU A 245 -12.43 3.18 -5.80
C GLU A 245 -13.65 3.39 -4.91
N LEU A 246 -14.85 3.23 -5.50
CA LEU A 246 -16.09 3.31 -4.76
C LEU A 246 -16.22 2.17 -3.72
N TYR A 247 -15.78 0.96 -4.06
CA TYR A 247 -15.72 -0.16 -3.13
C TYR A 247 -14.74 0.13 -1.98
N LEU A 248 -13.52 0.61 -2.27
CA LEU A 248 -12.53 0.94 -1.25
C LEU A 248 -13.02 2.05 -0.32
N THR A 249 -13.71 3.07 -0.84
CA THR A 249 -14.17 4.21 -0.03
C THR A 249 -15.45 3.94 0.73
N GLN A 250 -16.45 3.27 0.13
CA GLN A 250 -17.77 3.09 0.73
C GLN A 250 -17.90 1.80 1.54
N VAL A 251 -17.19 0.74 1.17
CA VAL A 251 -17.27 -0.57 1.84
C VAL A 251 -16.12 -0.77 2.81
N LEU A 252 -14.90 -0.41 2.39
CA LEU A 252 -13.70 -0.58 3.22
C LEU A 252 -13.31 0.70 3.99
N HIS A 253 -14.05 1.80 3.80
CA HIS A 253 -13.85 3.09 4.49
C HIS A 253 -12.44 3.68 4.36
N ILE A 254 -11.74 3.38 3.26
CA ILE A 254 -10.40 3.90 2.99
C ILE A 254 -10.51 5.29 2.36
N SER A 255 -9.87 6.29 2.97
CA SER A 255 -9.89 7.66 2.45
C SER A 255 -8.91 7.82 1.29
N LEU A 256 -9.43 8.11 0.10
CA LEU A 256 -8.64 8.41 -1.11
C LEU A 256 -8.45 9.91 -1.36
N GLY A 257 -8.86 10.77 -0.39
CA GLY A 257 -8.83 12.23 -0.51
C GLY A 257 -10.22 12.82 -0.78
N HIS A 258 -10.32 14.14 -0.63
CA HIS A 258 -11.61 14.84 -0.72
C HIS A 258 -11.83 15.55 -2.07
N ASP A 259 -10.81 15.70 -2.90
CA ASP A 259 -10.87 16.42 -4.17
C ASP A 259 -11.29 15.48 -5.32
N ILE A 260 -12.61 15.27 -5.46
CA ILE A 260 -13.18 14.36 -6.48
C ILE A 260 -12.72 14.67 -7.92
N PRO A 261 -12.68 15.94 -8.41
CA PRO A 261 -12.18 16.24 -9.74
C PRO A 261 -10.75 15.78 -10.00
N LYS A 262 -9.85 15.97 -9.02
CA LYS A 262 -8.46 15.51 -9.15
C LYS A 262 -8.37 13.97 -9.08
N LEU A 263 -9.19 13.34 -8.23
CA LEU A 263 -9.28 11.88 -8.16
C LEU A 263 -9.70 11.30 -9.51
N LEU A 264 -10.77 11.80 -10.11
CA LEU A 264 -11.24 11.35 -11.42
C LEU A 264 -10.18 11.57 -12.53
N LEU A 265 -9.44 12.68 -12.48
CA LEU A 265 -8.38 12.96 -13.45
C LEU A 265 -7.22 11.97 -13.35
N ILE A 266 -6.75 11.65 -12.13
CA ILE A 266 -5.65 10.68 -11.97
C ILE A 266 -6.09 9.27 -12.32
N THR A 267 -7.32 8.89 -11.96
CA THR A 267 -7.90 7.60 -12.35
C THR A 267 -7.98 7.46 -13.87
N PHE A 268 -8.45 8.50 -14.56
CA PHE A 268 -8.49 8.52 -16.02
C PHE A 268 -7.08 8.41 -16.63
N MET A 269 -6.11 9.15 -16.12
CA MET A 269 -4.72 9.05 -16.59
C MET A 269 -4.10 7.67 -16.30
N GLY A 270 -4.46 7.08 -15.16
CA GLY A 270 -4.00 5.76 -14.74
C GLY A 270 -4.55 4.63 -15.62
N THR A 271 -5.84 4.67 -15.96
CA THR A 271 -6.45 3.71 -16.88
C THR A 271 -5.88 3.88 -18.28
N LEU A 272 -5.71 5.12 -18.74
CA LEU A 272 -5.17 5.43 -20.04
C LEU A 272 -3.73 4.90 -20.24
N ILE A 273 -2.85 5.07 -19.26
CA ILE A 273 -1.47 4.54 -19.38
C ILE A 273 -1.46 3.00 -19.42
N GLY A 274 -2.31 2.33 -18.64
CA GLY A 274 -2.46 0.88 -18.69
C GLY A 274 -2.85 0.40 -20.07
N ILE A 275 -3.85 1.03 -20.67
CA ILE A 275 -4.31 0.69 -22.02
C ILE A 275 -3.26 1.00 -23.08
N CYS A 276 -2.60 2.16 -23.00
CA CYS A 276 -1.53 2.54 -23.93
C CYS A 276 -0.36 1.55 -23.93
N LEU A 277 0.06 1.10 -22.73
CA LEU A 277 1.09 0.06 -22.58
C LEU A 277 0.67 -1.25 -23.21
N GLY A 278 -0.57 -1.67 -23.00
CA GLY A 278 -1.06 -2.91 -23.58
C GLY A 278 -1.24 -2.84 -25.12
N ILE A 279 -1.64 -1.70 -25.67
CA ILE A 279 -1.63 -1.47 -27.12
C ILE A 279 -0.20 -1.59 -27.66
N LEU A 280 0.77 -0.97 -26.98
CA LEU A 280 2.18 -1.04 -27.37
C LEU A 280 2.70 -2.48 -27.39
N ILE A 281 2.43 -3.27 -26.35
CA ILE A 281 2.79 -4.70 -26.27
C ILE A 281 2.03 -5.49 -27.32
N GLY A 282 0.73 -5.22 -27.49
CA GLY A 282 -0.12 -5.87 -28.46
C GLY A 282 0.39 -5.66 -29.91
N CYS A 283 0.91 -4.48 -30.22
CA CYS A 283 1.49 -4.15 -31.51
C CYS A 283 2.92 -4.65 -31.70
N ALA A 284 3.55 -5.20 -30.68
CA ALA A 284 4.96 -5.66 -30.74
C ALA A 284 5.12 -6.95 -31.56
N GLY A 285 5.46 -6.81 -32.85
CA GLY A 285 5.93 -7.86 -33.74
C GLY A 285 5.03 -9.10 -33.88
N LYS A 286 5.62 -10.20 -34.39
CA LYS A 286 4.94 -11.48 -34.66
C LYS A 286 4.84 -12.39 -33.41
N LEU A 287 4.88 -11.83 -32.19
CA LEU A 287 4.80 -12.61 -30.96
C LEU A 287 3.41 -13.23 -30.76
N SER A 288 3.36 -14.47 -30.27
CA SER A 288 2.09 -15.13 -29.95
C SER A 288 1.33 -14.41 -28.82
N TYR A 289 0.03 -14.62 -28.75
CA TYR A 289 -0.82 -14.05 -27.68
C TYR A 289 -0.30 -14.42 -26.28
N SER A 290 0.12 -15.67 -26.08
CA SER A 290 0.65 -16.14 -24.79
C SER A 290 1.88 -15.37 -24.35
N VAL A 291 2.82 -15.11 -25.27
CA VAL A 291 4.03 -14.33 -24.97
C VAL A 291 3.68 -12.88 -24.66
N LYS A 292 2.81 -12.26 -25.46
CA LYS A 292 2.35 -10.89 -25.20
C LYS A 292 1.64 -10.77 -23.86
N SER A 293 0.80 -11.76 -23.50
CA SER A 293 0.16 -11.80 -22.19
C SER A 293 1.17 -11.97 -21.05
N GLY A 294 2.18 -12.80 -21.20
CA GLY A 294 3.26 -12.95 -20.23
C GLY A 294 4.05 -11.65 -20.02
N ILE A 295 4.36 -10.92 -21.09
CA ILE A 295 4.95 -9.57 -21.00
C ILE A 295 4.01 -8.62 -20.28
N GLY A 296 2.70 -8.71 -20.57
CA GLY A 296 1.68 -7.91 -19.89
C GLY A 296 1.67 -8.13 -18.38
N VAL A 297 1.75 -9.39 -17.93
CA VAL A 297 1.86 -9.73 -16.50
C VAL A 297 3.11 -9.08 -15.89
N LEU A 298 4.26 -9.21 -16.54
CA LEU A 298 5.52 -8.64 -16.06
C LEU A 298 5.43 -7.10 -15.96
N VAL A 299 4.90 -6.43 -16.98
CA VAL A 299 4.79 -4.96 -17.04
C VAL A 299 3.74 -4.42 -16.08
N THR A 300 2.82 -5.25 -15.61
CA THR A 300 1.82 -4.85 -14.60
C THR A 300 2.31 -5.14 -13.18
N LEU A 301 2.78 -6.36 -12.91
CA LEU A 301 3.17 -6.78 -11.57
C LEU A 301 4.50 -6.17 -11.10
N PHE A 302 5.54 -6.17 -11.95
CA PHE A 302 6.85 -5.71 -11.53
C PHE A 302 6.89 -4.20 -11.19
N PRO A 303 6.34 -3.29 -12.00
CA PRO A 303 6.20 -1.89 -11.62
C PRO A 303 5.38 -1.69 -10.35
N SER A 304 4.30 -2.46 -10.16
CA SER A 304 3.45 -2.34 -8.98
C SER A 304 4.11 -2.86 -7.71
N PHE A 305 4.92 -3.93 -7.82
CA PHE A 305 5.77 -4.39 -6.74
C PHE A 305 6.73 -3.28 -6.28
N LEU A 306 7.41 -2.62 -7.23
CA LEU A 306 8.31 -1.50 -6.93
C LEU A 306 7.58 -0.28 -6.36
N ALA A 307 6.29 -0.12 -6.65
CA ALA A 307 5.45 0.95 -6.10
C ALA A 307 4.94 0.67 -4.67
N GLY A 308 5.22 -0.52 -4.10
CA GLY A 308 4.86 -0.87 -2.74
C GLY A 308 3.69 -1.85 -2.61
N LEU A 309 3.25 -2.52 -3.69
CA LEU A 309 2.09 -3.42 -3.65
C LEU A 309 2.26 -4.61 -2.69
N MET A 310 3.46 -5.17 -2.62
CA MET A 310 3.77 -6.34 -1.76
C MET A 310 4.62 -5.98 -0.55
N PHE A 311 5.38 -4.91 -0.63
CA PHE A 311 6.23 -4.40 0.43
C PHE A 311 6.15 -2.88 0.45
N GLY A 312 5.41 -2.31 1.42
CA GLY A 312 5.05 -0.90 1.46
C GLY A 312 6.24 0.05 1.43
N ASP A 313 7.37 -0.35 2.02
CA ASP A 313 8.59 0.48 2.06
C ASP A 313 9.48 0.36 0.80
N MET A 314 9.14 -0.55 -0.15
CA MET A 314 9.95 -0.77 -1.36
C MET A 314 10.21 0.52 -2.14
N LYS A 315 9.21 1.39 -2.24
CA LYS A 315 9.31 2.68 -2.92
C LYS A 315 10.37 3.60 -2.29
N ASN A 316 10.46 3.63 -0.95
CA ASN A 316 11.46 4.40 -0.22
C ASN A 316 12.86 3.81 -0.42
N VAL A 317 13.00 2.49 -0.39
CA VAL A 317 14.25 1.79 -0.68
C VAL A 317 14.77 2.17 -2.07
N ILE A 318 13.90 2.16 -3.08
CA ILE A 318 14.26 2.56 -4.45
C ILE A 318 14.60 4.05 -4.53
N GLU A 319 13.87 4.93 -3.82
CA GLU A 319 14.14 6.36 -3.84
C GLU A 319 15.52 6.69 -3.26
N GLN A 320 15.96 5.94 -2.24
CA GLN A 320 17.30 6.11 -1.65
C GLN A 320 18.43 5.63 -2.55
N HIS A 321 18.25 4.54 -3.32
CA HIS A 321 19.32 3.93 -4.11
C HIS A 321 19.29 4.32 -5.59
N CYS A 322 18.12 4.41 -6.20
CA CYS A 322 17.95 4.73 -7.62
C CYS A 322 16.64 5.48 -7.90
N PRO A 323 16.54 6.77 -7.56
CA PRO A 323 15.30 7.56 -7.65
C PRO A 323 14.74 7.67 -9.08
N VAL A 324 15.57 7.44 -10.10
CA VAL A 324 15.15 7.48 -11.51
C VAL A 324 14.10 6.39 -11.80
N ILE A 325 14.22 5.22 -11.17
CA ILE A 325 13.27 4.11 -11.36
C ILE A 325 11.87 4.54 -10.94
N ASN A 326 11.71 5.18 -9.79
CA ASN A 326 10.40 5.66 -9.32
C ASN A 326 9.76 6.69 -10.28
N ARG A 327 10.58 7.48 -10.98
CA ARG A 327 10.11 8.53 -11.91
C ARG A 327 9.72 8.00 -13.27
N ILE A 328 10.29 6.87 -13.69
CA ILE A 328 9.97 6.20 -14.96
C ILE A 328 8.89 5.12 -14.75
N ASN A 329 8.72 4.64 -13.53
CA ASN A 329 7.75 3.60 -13.20
C ASN A 329 6.32 4.17 -13.17
N PRO A 330 5.41 3.78 -14.08
CA PRO A 330 4.05 4.31 -14.12
C PRO A 330 3.25 4.01 -12.85
N ALA A 331 3.46 2.83 -12.21
CA ALA A 331 2.80 2.48 -10.96
C ALA A 331 3.24 3.39 -9.80
N SER A 332 4.55 3.69 -9.70
CA SER A 332 5.08 4.59 -8.67
C SER A 332 4.57 6.03 -8.87
N VAL A 333 4.51 6.50 -10.12
CA VAL A 333 3.98 7.84 -10.44
C VAL A 333 2.49 7.94 -10.11
N LEU A 334 1.70 6.90 -10.42
CA LEU A 334 0.28 6.83 -10.05
C LEU A 334 0.08 6.80 -8.55
N SER A 335 0.78 5.91 -7.85
CA SER A 335 0.73 5.82 -6.39
C SER A 335 1.12 7.15 -5.73
N ASP A 336 2.12 7.88 -6.27
CA ASP A 336 2.50 9.22 -5.81
C ASP A 336 1.40 10.24 -6.00
N ALA A 337 0.71 10.22 -7.14
CA ALA A 337 -0.36 11.16 -7.42
C ALA A 337 -1.56 10.93 -6.50
N PHE A 338 -1.94 9.67 -6.24
CA PHE A 338 -2.97 9.33 -5.25
C PHE A 338 -2.54 9.74 -3.83
N TYR A 339 -1.27 9.53 -3.48
CA TYR A 339 -0.72 9.91 -2.18
C TYR A 339 -0.74 11.43 -1.96
N CYS A 340 -0.49 12.22 -3.01
CA CYS A 340 -0.62 13.68 -2.96
C CYS A 340 -2.04 14.13 -2.67
N LEU A 341 -3.07 13.37 -3.11
CA LEU A 341 -4.47 13.72 -2.85
C LEU A 341 -4.93 13.26 -1.45
N SER A 342 -4.45 12.08 -1.01
CA SER A 342 -4.91 11.46 0.23
C SER A 342 -4.22 12.01 1.47
N VAL A 343 -2.94 12.41 1.36
CA VAL A 343 -2.08 12.71 2.52
C VAL A 343 -1.53 14.13 2.51
N TYR A 344 -0.94 14.60 1.40
CA TYR A 344 -0.15 15.84 1.41
C TYR A 344 -0.86 17.08 0.87
N ASP A 345 -1.93 16.91 0.08
CA ASP A 345 -2.56 17.99 -0.71
C ASP A 345 -1.54 18.86 -1.50
N ASP A 346 -0.50 18.20 -2.05
CA ASP A 346 0.57 18.85 -2.82
C ASP A 346 0.19 18.95 -4.29
N ALA A 347 -0.38 20.09 -4.65
CA ALA A 347 -0.81 20.38 -6.02
C ALA A 347 0.38 20.46 -7.03
N VAL A 348 1.60 20.76 -6.59
CA VAL A 348 2.78 20.87 -7.48
C VAL A 348 3.24 19.47 -7.86
N ARG A 349 3.41 18.60 -6.87
CA ARG A 349 3.81 17.20 -7.08
C ARG A 349 2.75 16.45 -7.87
N TYR A 350 1.46 16.65 -7.57
CA TYR A 350 0.35 16.09 -8.33
C TYR A 350 0.41 16.46 -9.82
N ARG A 351 0.54 17.75 -10.15
CA ARG A 351 0.65 18.22 -11.56
C ARG A 351 1.86 17.62 -12.28
N ARG A 352 2.98 17.47 -11.58
CA ARG A 352 4.17 16.81 -12.12
C ARG A 352 3.89 15.34 -12.47
N CYS A 353 3.21 14.60 -11.61
CA CYS A 353 2.82 13.21 -11.86
C CYS A 353 1.91 13.10 -13.10
N ILE A 354 0.89 13.97 -13.21
CA ILE A 354 0.00 14.02 -14.37
C ILE A 354 0.80 14.29 -15.65
N LEU A 355 1.72 15.26 -15.65
CA LEU A 355 2.57 15.58 -16.81
C LEU A 355 3.41 14.37 -17.25
N ILE A 356 4.03 13.66 -16.31
CA ILE A 356 4.82 12.46 -16.58
C ILE A 356 3.94 11.39 -17.24
N LEU A 357 2.74 11.13 -16.71
CA LEU A 357 1.81 10.14 -17.26
C LEU A 357 1.36 10.52 -18.68
N VAL A 358 1.06 11.79 -18.93
CA VAL A 358 0.72 12.28 -20.28
C VAL A 358 1.87 12.01 -21.25
N ILE A 359 3.10 12.34 -20.87
CA ILE A 359 4.29 12.09 -21.72
C ILE A 359 4.45 10.59 -21.99
N MET A 360 4.29 9.73 -20.97
CA MET A 360 4.34 8.28 -21.13
C MET A 360 3.27 7.77 -22.09
N CYS A 361 2.03 8.23 -21.98
CA CYS A 361 0.93 7.87 -22.88
C CYS A 361 1.24 8.27 -24.33
N LEU A 362 1.72 9.51 -24.54
CA LEU A 362 2.06 10.00 -25.88
C LEU A 362 3.19 9.18 -26.50
N LEU A 363 4.21 8.82 -25.73
CA LEU A 363 5.30 7.94 -26.18
C LEU A 363 4.78 6.55 -26.57
N CYS A 364 3.97 5.92 -25.71
CA CYS A 364 3.40 4.60 -25.98
C CYS A 364 2.54 4.61 -27.27
N ILE A 365 1.68 5.61 -27.44
CA ILE A 365 0.83 5.74 -28.64
C ILE A 365 1.71 5.98 -29.90
N SER A 366 2.70 6.84 -29.79
CA SER A 366 3.61 7.13 -30.91
C SER A 366 4.38 5.89 -31.36
N PHE A 367 4.96 5.14 -30.41
CA PHE A 367 5.64 3.90 -30.72
C PHE A 367 4.71 2.82 -31.26
N SER A 368 3.52 2.69 -30.72
CA SER A 368 2.49 1.75 -31.22
C SER A 368 2.13 2.07 -32.67
N PHE A 369 1.94 3.36 -33.00
CA PHE A 369 1.66 3.77 -34.36
C PHE A 369 2.81 3.47 -35.34
N LEU A 370 4.07 3.71 -34.92
CA LEU A 370 5.24 3.40 -35.75
C LEU A 370 5.39 1.90 -36.01
N MET A 371 5.07 1.06 -35.03
CA MET A 371 5.09 -0.40 -35.16
C MET A 371 4.06 -0.87 -36.18
N ILE A 372 2.81 -0.43 -36.04
CA ILE A 372 1.72 -0.81 -36.96
C ILE A 372 1.96 -0.34 -38.38
N ARG A 373 2.56 0.85 -38.57
CA ARG A 373 2.89 1.37 -39.87
C ARG A 373 3.92 0.49 -40.60
N ARG A 374 4.83 -0.17 -39.88
CA ARG A 374 5.87 -1.06 -40.42
C ARG A 374 5.38 -2.47 -40.71
N GLU A 375 4.26 -2.90 -40.14
CA GLU A 375 3.71 -4.23 -40.45
C GLU A 375 3.21 -4.30 -41.90
N ARG A 376 3.98 -4.96 -42.73
CA ARG A 376 3.55 -5.43 -44.07
C ARG A 376 3.07 -6.88 -43.88
N TYR A 377 1.83 -7.12 -44.27
CA TYR A 377 1.30 -8.50 -44.30
C TYR A 377 1.92 -9.17 -45.52
N ASP A 378 2.74 -10.19 -45.31
CA ASP A 378 3.50 -10.88 -46.38
C ASP A 378 2.64 -11.82 -47.22
N SER A 379 1.34 -12.05 -46.88
CA SER A 379 0.41 -12.80 -47.73
C SER A 379 -1.05 -12.61 -47.27
N ILE A 380 -1.86 -12.05 -48.13
CA ILE A 380 -3.30 -12.34 -48.22
C ILE A 380 -3.50 -13.11 -49.49
#